data_5ea36b46c717c05c3d0ee03e69757c64
#
_entry.id   5ea36b46c717c05c3d0ee03e69757c64
#
_cell.length_a   1.000
_cell.length_b   1.000
_cell.length_c   1.000
_cell.angle_alpha   90.00
_cell.angle_beta   90.00
_cell.angle_gamma   90.00
#
_symmetry.space_group_name_H-M   'P 1'
#
loop_
_entity.id
_entity.type
_entity.pdbx_description
1 polymer ?
#
loop_
_entity_poly.entity_id
_entity_poly.type
_entity_poly.pdbx_seq_one_letter_code
_entity_poly.pdbx_strand_id
1 'polypeptide(L)'
;MRLSLAGLVVLALALVRAAPIEPTELHSKAAQGLRLLDLAEDAEPVWKTEDEKLELMRAGVHFFDVTETYEIEQQIPKSALRAPAATFPAPSQQTTVTRIIATLSTANMQASLTTLSNFNNRYYRSSTGADASTWILTTVRSIISGKSGISASNFAHSWGQSSTIVKFAGRDTSAPVTILGAHMDSINLSSPTSGRAPGADDDGTGTVNLIETLRALVAAGFTPATPLEFHWYSGEEGGLLGSNAVAANYANNGVRVKAFMELDMTGYFRPGSTEVVALEADYIDTGLNNFLKQVVTTYTRLPVTMDTPCGYACSDHASWFKYGIPTSMPFEAVTGNDNPRIHSSSDTISQSGFSWAHSLEFAKIAVAFAVELTS
;
A
#
# COMPACT_ATOMS: atom_id res chain seq x y z
N MET A 1 7.67 -13.17 69.78
CA MET A 1 7.99 -13.06 68.35
C MET A 1 6.96 -13.86 67.56
N ARG A 2 5.99 -13.20 67.01
CA ARG A 2 4.98 -13.84 66.10
C ARG A 2 5.25 -13.35 64.73
N LEU A 3 5.69 -14.25 63.79
CA LEU A 3 5.81 -13.97 62.40
C LEU A 3 4.43 -14.12 61.74
N SER A 4 3.95 -13.06 61.16
CA SER A 4 2.75 -13.03 60.34
C SER A 4 3.14 -13.38 58.89
N LEU A 5 2.64 -14.52 58.38
CA LEU A 5 2.71 -14.86 56.95
C LEU A 5 1.59 -14.05 56.23
N ALA A 6 1.98 -13.02 55.49
CA ALA A 6 1.09 -12.38 54.54
C ALA A 6 1.12 -13.18 53.22
N GLY A 7 0.06 -13.92 52.98
CA GLY A 7 -0.12 -14.63 51.72
C GLY A 7 -0.37 -13.66 50.59
N LEU A 8 0.53 -13.64 49.59
CA LEU A 8 0.34 -12.93 48.31
C LEU A 8 -0.68 -13.73 47.47
N VAL A 9 -1.89 -13.24 47.37
CA VAL A 9 -2.88 -13.76 46.39
C VAL A 9 -2.56 -13.13 45.03
N VAL A 10 -1.90 -13.86 44.18
CA VAL A 10 -1.75 -13.48 42.76
C VAL A 10 -3.08 -13.77 42.08
N LEU A 11 -3.89 -12.75 41.85
CA LEU A 11 -5.04 -12.84 40.93
C LEU A 11 -4.49 -12.99 39.51
N ALA A 12 -4.52 -14.21 38.99
CA ALA A 12 -4.38 -14.43 37.56
C ALA A 12 -5.67 -13.90 36.86
N LEU A 13 -5.61 -12.70 36.30
CA LEU A 13 -6.60 -12.25 35.35
C LEU A 13 -6.47 -13.15 34.10
N ALA A 14 -7.33 -14.15 34.03
CA ALA A 14 -7.53 -14.84 32.77
C ALA A 14 -8.10 -13.81 31.78
N LEU A 15 -7.33 -13.46 30.76
CA LEU A 15 -7.83 -12.77 29.58
C LEU A 15 -8.88 -13.70 28.96
N VAL A 16 -10.16 -13.46 29.27
CA VAL A 16 -11.26 -14.11 28.57
C VAL A 16 -11.26 -13.47 27.18
N ARG A 17 -10.71 -14.18 26.20
CA ARG A 17 -10.89 -13.82 24.80
C ARG A 17 -12.38 -13.88 24.53
N ALA A 18 -12.96 -12.78 24.01
CA ALA A 18 -14.32 -12.82 23.51
C ALA A 18 -14.45 -13.91 22.42
N ALA A 19 -15.63 -14.50 22.31
CA ALA A 19 -15.89 -15.45 21.23
C ALA A 19 -15.78 -14.73 19.88
N PRO A 20 -15.27 -15.38 18.81
CA PRO A 20 -15.26 -14.80 17.49
C PRO A 20 -16.68 -14.31 17.09
N ILE A 21 -16.74 -13.21 16.36
CA ILE A 21 -18.01 -12.67 15.85
C ILE A 21 -18.58 -13.71 14.85
N GLU A 22 -19.82 -14.10 15.08
CA GLU A 22 -20.48 -15.06 14.20
C GLU A 22 -20.77 -14.46 12.82
N PRO A 23 -20.65 -15.22 11.72
CA PRO A 23 -20.89 -14.72 10.37
C PRO A 23 -22.25 -14.05 10.17
N THR A 24 -23.28 -14.56 10.83
CA THR A 24 -24.64 -13.98 10.79
C THR A 24 -24.70 -12.61 11.46
N GLU A 25 -24.00 -12.41 12.54
CA GLU A 25 -23.88 -11.10 13.22
C GLU A 25 -23.07 -10.13 12.34
N LEU A 26 -21.93 -10.58 11.80
CA LEU A 26 -21.08 -9.78 10.93
C LEU A 26 -21.88 -9.24 9.73
N HIS A 27 -22.53 -10.11 8.98
CA HIS A 27 -23.32 -9.73 7.81
C HIS A 27 -24.51 -8.85 8.18
N SER A 28 -25.19 -9.13 9.31
CA SER A 28 -26.33 -8.33 9.76
C SER A 28 -25.93 -6.90 10.12
N LYS A 29 -24.82 -6.73 10.84
CA LYS A 29 -24.32 -5.40 11.23
C LYS A 29 -23.75 -4.63 10.04
N ALA A 30 -23.01 -5.29 9.16
CA ALA A 30 -22.53 -4.70 7.93
C ALA A 30 -23.67 -4.21 7.03
N ALA A 31 -24.75 -4.99 6.90
CA ALA A 31 -25.95 -4.59 6.15
C ALA A 31 -26.69 -3.38 6.78
N GLN A 32 -26.50 -3.12 8.07
CA GLN A 32 -26.99 -1.92 8.75
C GLN A 32 -26.04 -0.70 8.57
N GLY A 33 -24.96 -0.86 7.81
CA GLY A 33 -23.96 0.20 7.57
C GLY A 33 -22.93 0.34 8.68
N LEU A 34 -22.83 -0.63 9.60
CA LEU A 34 -21.77 -0.65 10.61
C LEU A 34 -20.48 -1.23 10.02
N ARG A 35 -19.37 -0.73 10.50
CA ARG A 35 -18.03 -1.17 10.14
C ARG A 35 -17.33 -1.79 11.35
N LEU A 36 -16.65 -2.88 11.14
CA LEU A 36 -15.86 -3.57 12.17
C LEU A 36 -14.41 -3.11 12.07
N LEU A 37 -13.96 -2.38 13.09
CA LEU A 37 -12.63 -1.75 13.10
C LEU A 37 -11.71 -2.45 14.09
N ASP A 38 -10.54 -2.83 13.61
CA ASP A 38 -9.41 -3.30 14.42
C ASP A 38 -8.51 -2.09 14.73
N LEU A 39 -8.53 -1.66 15.99
CA LEU A 39 -7.86 -0.42 16.44
C LEU A 39 -6.44 -0.66 16.95
N ALA A 40 -6.09 -1.88 17.28
CA ALA A 40 -4.76 -2.24 17.78
C ALA A 40 -4.52 -3.74 17.69
N GLU A 41 -3.27 -4.13 17.50
CA GLU A 41 -2.85 -5.52 17.51
C GLU A 41 -3.28 -6.20 18.83
N ASP A 42 -3.82 -7.41 18.73
CA ASP A 42 -4.35 -8.20 19.86
C ASP A 42 -5.55 -7.57 20.61
N ALA A 43 -6.13 -6.47 20.14
CA ALA A 43 -7.39 -5.95 20.65
C ALA A 43 -8.60 -6.65 19.98
N GLU A 44 -9.76 -6.59 20.67
CA GLU A 44 -11.01 -7.04 20.04
C GLU A 44 -11.50 -5.93 19.10
N PRO A 45 -11.88 -6.27 17.85
CA PRO A 45 -12.39 -5.28 16.93
C PRO A 45 -13.74 -4.71 17.40
N VAL A 46 -13.99 -3.46 17.06
CA VAL A 46 -15.17 -2.70 17.55
C VAL A 46 -16.07 -2.28 16.40
N TRP A 47 -17.36 -2.31 16.62
CA TRP A 47 -18.35 -1.83 15.66
C TRP A 47 -18.48 -0.31 15.72
N LYS A 48 -18.42 0.34 14.55
CA LYS A 48 -18.55 1.78 14.36
C LYS A 48 -19.45 2.09 13.18
N THR A 49 -20.14 3.24 13.24
CA THR A 49 -20.75 3.83 12.06
C THR A 49 -19.68 4.50 11.18
N GLU A 50 -20.04 4.82 9.92
CA GLU A 50 -19.12 5.58 9.05
C GLU A 50 -18.79 6.96 9.64
N ASP A 51 -19.74 7.62 10.30
CA ASP A 51 -19.48 8.92 10.94
C ASP A 51 -18.48 8.79 12.10
N GLU A 52 -18.67 7.78 12.97
CA GLU A 52 -17.71 7.49 14.05
C GLU A 52 -16.33 7.11 13.52
N LYS A 53 -16.26 6.37 12.39
CA LYS A 53 -15.00 6.05 11.70
C LYS A 53 -14.29 7.33 11.27
N LEU A 54 -15.00 8.26 10.64
CA LEU A 54 -14.45 9.57 10.25
C LEU A 54 -14.03 10.42 11.46
N GLU A 55 -14.72 10.31 12.59
CA GLU A 55 -14.29 10.97 13.84
C GLU A 55 -12.97 10.39 14.37
N LEU A 56 -12.80 9.07 14.32
CA LEU A 56 -11.54 8.42 14.69
C LEU A 56 -10.39 8.92 13.80
N MET A 57 -10.59 8.95 12.48
CA MET A 57 -9.59 9.46 11.53
C MET A 57 -9.20 10.93 11.82
N ARG A 58 -10.20 11.80 12.10
CA ARG A 58 -9.95 13.21 12.48
C ARG A 58 -9.22 13.34 13.81
N ALA A 59 -9.38 12.38 14.69
CA ALA A 59 -8.66 12.32 15.96
C ALA A 59 -7.25 11.69 15.83
N GLY A 60 -6.84 11.30 14.62
CA GLY A 60 -5.56 10.62 14.37
C GLY A 60 -5.53 9.19 14.91
N VAL A 61 -6.68 8.55 15.06
CA VAL A 61 -6.78 7.14 15.44
C VAL A 61 -6.83 6.29 14.18
N HIS A 62 -5.83 5.45 14.03
CA HIS A 62 -5.67 4.54 12.89
C HIS A 62 -6.32 3.18 13.16
N PHE A 63 -6.71 2.47 12.11
CA PHE A 63 -7.37 1.18 12.22
C PHE A 63 -7.34 0.42 10.89
N PHE A 64 -7.51 -0.90 10.96
CA PHE A 64 -7.99 -1.68 9.84
C PHE A 64 -9.52 -1.72 9.85
N ASP A 65 -10.16 -1.47 8.74
CA ASP A 65 -11.57 -1.84 8.56
C ASP A 65 -11.62 -3.29 8.05
N VAL A 66 -11.93 -4.19 8.96
CA VAL A 66 -11.92 -5.64 8.70
C VAL A 66 -13.29 -6.21 8.37
N THR A 67 -14.28 -5.36 8.15
CA THR A 67 -15.68 -5.78 7.94
C THR A 67 -15.84 -6.85 6.86
N GLU A 68 -15.12 -6.73 5.74
CA GLU A 68 -15.25 -7.64 4.60
C GLU A 68 -14.22 -8.78 4.61
N THR A 69 -13.24 -8.74 5.51
CA THR A 69 -12.14 -9.71 5.55
C THR A 69 -12.09 -10.53 6.85
N TYR A 70 -12.87 -10.15 7.86
CA TYR A 70 -12.82 -10.73 9.20
C TYR A 70 -12.88 -12.27 9.20
N GLU A 71 -13.79 -12.87 8.44
CA GLU A 71 -13.94 -14.34 8.39
C GLU A 71 -12.68 -15.03 7.83
N ILE A 72 -12.03 -14.43 6.84
CA ILE A 72 -10.81 -14.97 6.24
C ILE A 72 -9.66 -14.80 7.24
N GLU A 73 -9.57 -13.64 7.89
CA GLU A 73 -8.52 -13.32 8.87
C GLU A 73 -8.52 -14.28 10.06
N GLN A 74 -9.71 -14.72 10.51
CA GLN A 74 -9.82 -15.74 11.58
C GLN A 74 -9.24 -17.11 11.20
N GLN A 75 -9.05 -17.38 9.91
CA GLN A 75 -8.50 -18.65 9.42
C GLN A 75 -6.97 -18.60 9.25
N ILE A 76 -6.35 -17.42 9.38
CA ILE A 76 -4.91 -17.26 9.19
C ILE A 76 -4.18 -17.68 10.46
N PRO A 77 -3.22 -18.61 10.35
CA PRO A 77 -2.42 -18.99 11.49
C PRO A 77 -1.55 -17.80 11.95
N LYS A 78 -1.61 -17.43 13.22
CA LYS A 78 -0.71 -16.42 13.80
C LYS A 78 0.79 -16.73 13.62
N SER A 79 1.13 -18.00 13.35
CA SER A 79 2.49 -18.42 13.01
C SER A 79 2.97 -17.88 11.65
N ALA A 80 2.08 -17.53 10.74
CA ALA A 80 2.46 -16.94 9.44
C ALA A 80 3.16 -15.57 9.64
N LEU A 81 2.74 -14.80 10.64
CA LEU A 81 3.33 -13.51 11.01
C LEU A 81 4.71 -13.62 11.68
N ARG A 82 5.13 -14.83 12.07
CA ARG A 82 6.40 -15.12 12.74
C ARG A 82 7.36 -15.88 11.83
N ALA A 83 7.13 -15.87 10.53
CA ALA A 83 8.04 -16.48 9.58
C ALA A 83 9.44 -15.82 9.68
N PRO A 84 10.53 -16.58 9.49
CA PRO A 84 11.85 -16.00 9.36
C PRO A 84 11.88 -14.99 8.21
N ALA A 85 12.71 -13.93 8.35
CA ALA A 85 12.90 -12.96 7.29
C ALA A 85 13.24 -13.63 5.95
N ALA A 86 12.59 -13.19 4.89
CA ALA A 86 12.81 -13.71 3.55
C ALA A 86 14.24 -13.41 3.07
N THR A 87 14.75 -14.21 2.16
CA THR A 87 16.08 -14.00 1.58
C THR A 87 15.94 -13.68 0.11
N PHE A 88 16.51 -12.56 -0.31
CA PHE A 88 16.53 -12.11 -1.69
C PHE A 88 17.98 -12.04 -2.20
N PRO A 89 18.22 -12.41 -3.47
CA PRO A 89 19.56 -12.28 -4.05
C PRO A 89 19.93 -10.79 -4.21
N ALA A 90 21.23 -10.50 -4.17
CA ALA A 90 21.71 -9.16 -4.49
C ALA A 90 21.31 -8.77 -5.93
N PRO A 91 21.11 -7.47 -6.22
CA PRO A 91 20.82 -6.99 -7.56
C PRO A 91 21.86 -7.47 -8.58
N SER A 92 21.39 -8.03 -9.69
CA SER A 92 22.23 -8.67 -10.73
C SER A 92 21.85 -8.29 -12.16
N GLN A 93 20.74 -7.56 -12.35
CA GLN A 93 20.18 -7.19 -13.65
C GLN A 93 20.50 -5.76 -14.09
N GLN A 94 21.64 -5.20 -13.63
CA GLN A 94 22.01 -3.79 -13.80
C GLN A 94 21.88 -3.30 -15.25
N THR A 95 22.32 -4.09 -16.22
CA THR A 95 22.23 -3.72 -17.64
C THR A 95 20.78 -3.54 -18.09
N THR A 96 19.90 -4.46 -17.72
CA THR A 96 18.47 -4.40 -18.07
C THR A 96 17.78 -3.26 -17.35
N VAL A 97 17.97 -3.15 -16.04
CA VAL A 97 17.38 -2.11 -15.20
C VAL A 97 17.81 -0.72 -15.67
N THR A 98 19.11 -0.46 -15.86
CA THR A 98 19.62 0.85 -16.27
C THR A 98 19.05 1.29 -17.63
N ARG A 99 18.94 0.34 -18.58
CA ARG A 99 18.33 0.62 -19.90
C ARG A 99 16.87 1.03 -19.79
N ILE A 100 16.10 0.40 -18.90
CA ILE A 100 14.69 0.72 -18.69
C ILE A 100 14.54 2.04 -17.95
N ILE A 101 15.29 2.24 -16.86
CA ILE A 101 15.31 3.49 -16.08
C ILE A 101 15.57 4.71 -16.97
N ALA A 102 16.48 4.59 -17.96
CA ALA A 102 16.78 5.67 -18.89
C ALA A 102 15.59 6.12 -19.75
N THR A 103 14.48 5.37 -19.78
CA THR A 103 13.25 5.72 -20.51
C THR A 103 12.16 6.32 -19.63
N LEU A 104 12.37 6.40 -18.32
CA LEU A 104 11.44 7.02 -17.39
C LEU A 104 11.33 8.53 -17.65
N SER A 105 10.13 9.08 -17.52
CA SER A 105 9.82 10.46 -17.88
C SER A 105 8.99 11.15 -16.81
N THR A 106 9.56 12.17 -16.18
CA THR A 106 8.81 13.06 -15.28
C THR A 106 7.66 13.77 -16.00
N ALA A 107 7.79 14.03 -17.30
CA ALA A 107 6.71 14.66 -18.07
C ALA A 107 5.47 13.75 -18.17
N ASN A 108 5.66 12.42 -18.31
CA ASN A 108 4.55 11.47 -18.28
C ASN A 108 3.91 11.39 -16.90
N MET A 109 4.73 11.38 -15.84
CA MET A 109 4.26 11.40 -14.45
C MET A 109 3.44 12.67 -14.18
N GLN A 110 3.94 13.85 -14.61
CA GLN A 110 3.24 15.13 -14.50
C GLN A 110 1.89 15.12 -15.21
N ALA A 111 1.83 14.61 -16.44
CA ALA A 111 0.59 14.56 -17.20
C ALA A 111 -0.46 13.68 -16.51
N SER A 112 -0.04 12.51 -16.00
CA SER A 112 -0.92 11.58 -15.28
C SER A 112 -1.39 12.17 -13.95
N LEU A 113 -0.47 12.73 -13.15
CA LEU A 113 -0.81 13.31 -11.85
C LEU A 113 -1.68 14.56 -11.99
N THR A 114 -1.44 15.38 -13.02
CA THR A 114 -2.32 16.52 -13.32
C THR A 114 -3.76 16.05 -13.55
N THR A 115 -3.96 14.95 -14.26
CA THR A 115 -5.30 14.39 -14.47
C THR A 115 -5.91 13.88 -13.16
N LEU A 116 -5.16 13.10 -12.38
CA LEU A 116 -5.62 12.55 -11.10
C LEU A 116 -5.96 13.66 -10.08
N SER A 117 -5.08 14.66 -9.97
CA SER A 117 -5.30 15.79 -9.06
C SER A 117 -6.41 16.75 -9.52
N ASN A 118 -6.90 16.64 -10.75
CA ASN A 118 -8.02 17.44 -11.25
C ASN A 118 -9.39 16.85 -10.90
N PHE A 119 -9.50 15.58 -10.55
CA PHE A 119 -10.73 15.10 -9.90
C PHE A 119 -10.99 15.91 -8.64
N ASN A 120 -12.26 16.19 -8.30
CA ASN A 120 -12.57 16.96 -7.10
C ASN A 120 -11.96 16.32 -5.85
N ASN A 121 -12.12 15.04 -5.72
CA ASN A 121 -11.37 14.14 -4.84
C ASN A 121 -11.36 12.76 -5.50
N ARG A 122 -10.59 11.82 -4.91
CA ARG A 122 -10.60 10.42 -5.32
C ARG A 122 -11.13 9.52 -4.20
N TYR A 123 -11.90 10.09 -3.28
CA TYR A 123 -12.44 9.36 -2.13
C TYR A 123 -13.24 8.13 -2.57
N TYR A 124 -13.00 7.00 -1.96
CA TYR A 124 -13.49 5.70 -2.40
C TYR A 124 -15.03 5.59 -2.50
N ARG A 125 -15.77 6.44 -1.77
CA ARG A 125 -17.24 6.51 -1.80
C ARG A 125 -17.79 7.65 -2.66
N SER A 126 -16.94 8.43 -3.30
CA SER A 126 -17.37 9.50 -4.20
C SER A 126 -17.50 9.02 -5.64
N SER A 127 -18.35 9.67 -6.43
CA SER A 127 -18.43 9.42 -7.88
C SER A 127 -17.12 9.75 -8.58
N THR A 128 -16.44 10.83 -8.17
CA THR A 128 -15.14 11.20 -8.74
C THR A 128 -14.03 10.22 -8.38
N GLY A 129 -14.14 9.51 -7.24
CA GLY A 129 -13.26 8.38 -6.92
C GLY A 129 -13.49 7.19 -7.86
N ALA A 130 -14.74 6.85 -8.16
CA ALA A 130 -15.06 5.81 -9.15
C ALA A 130 -14.60 6.19 -10.57
N ASP A 131 -14.71 7.48 -10.94
CA ASP A 131 -14.21 7.99 -12.21
C ASP A 131 -12.68 7.90 -12.29
N ALA A 132 -11.96 8.18 -11.20
CA ALA A 132 -10.51 8.05 -11.12
C ALA A 132 -10.06 6.58 -11.32
N SER A 133 -10.74 5.62 -10.68
CA SER A 133 -10.51 4.18 -10.90
C SER A 133 -10.70 3.80 -12.38
N THR A 134 -11.78 4.28 -13.00
CA THR A 134 -12.06 4.06 -14.42
C THR A 134 -10.96 4.64 -15.31
N TRP A 135 -10.47 5.83 -14.97
CA TRP A 135 -9.38 6.48 -15.70
C TRP A 135 -8.07 5.66 -15.60
N ILE A 136 -7.72 5.19 -14.40
CA ILE A 136 -6.52 4.35 -14.19
C ILE A 136 -6.62 3.08 -15.05
N LEU A 137 -7.74 2.34 -14.96
CA LEU A 137 -7.93 1.12 -15.76
C LEU A 137 -7.81 1.40 -17.27
N THR A 138 -8.41 2.48 -17.76
CA THR A 138 -8.35 2.88 -19.16
C THR A 138 -6.92 3.21 -19.57
N THR A 139 -6.19 3.94 -18.75
CA THR A 139 -4.80 4.33 -18.98
C THR A 139 -3.90 3.10 -19.07
N VAL A 140 -3.96 2.19 -18.08
CA VAL A 140 -3.11 1.00 -18.09
C VAL A 140 -3.47 0.05 -19.25
N ARG A 141 -4.74 -0.08 -19.59
CA ARG A 141 -5.17 -0.84 -20.78
C ARG A 141 -4.62 -0.25 -22.08
N SER A 142 -4.55 1.06 -22.20
CA SER A 142 -3.92 1.73 -23.35
C SER A 142 -2.43 1.40 -23.42
N ILE A 143 -1.71 1.43 -22.30
CA ILE A 143 -0.28 1.11 -22.22
C ILE A 143 0.00 -0.33 -22.68
N ILE A 144 -0.82 -1.29 -22.25
CA ILE A 144 -0.61 -2.72 -22.57
C ILE A 144 -1.28 -3.16 -23.86
N SER A 145 -1.91 -2.25 -24.60
CA SER A 145 -2.65 -2.57 -25.82
C SER A 145 -1.77 -3.31 -26.84
N GLY A 146 -2.27 -4.42 -27.37
CA GLY A 146 -1.56 -5.28 -28.32
C GLY A 146 -0.42 -6.11 -27.72
N LYS A 147 -0.24 -6.14 -26.40
CA LYS A 147 0.80 -6.95 -25.72
C LYS A 147 0.21 -8.27 -25.26
N SER A 148 0.76 -9.38 -25.74
CA SER A 148 0.41 -10.72 -25.27
C SER A 148 1.03 -10.98 -23.88
N GLY A 149 0.34 -11.78 -23.06
CA GLY A 149 0.84 -12.16 -21.72
C GLY A 149 0.70 -11.07 -20.67
N ILE A 150 0.06 -9.92 -20.99
CA ILE A 150 -0.25 -8.86 -20.04
C ILE A 150 -1.76 -8.59 -20.09
N SER A 151 -2.39 -8.47 -18.92
CA SER A 151 -3.81 -8.17 -18.80
C SER A 151 -4.06 -7.10 -17.74
N ALA A 152 -5.20 -6.42 -17.82
CA ALA A 152 -5.65 -5.44 -16.82
C ALA A 152 -7.14 -5.64 -16.52
N SER A 153 -7.48 -5.69 -15.25
CA SER A 153 -8.85 -5.88 -14.77
C SER A 153 -9.10 -5.08 -13.49
N ASN A 154 -10.37 -4.81 -13.21
CA ASN A 154 -10.80 -4.34 -11.91
C ASN A 154 -10.93 -5.50 -10.93
N PHE A 155 -10.62 -5.23 -9.68
CA PHE A 155 -11.10 -5.97 -8.52
C PHE A 155 -12.22 -5.12 -7.91
N ALA A 156 -13.46 -5.62 -8.02
CA ALA A 156 -14.64 -4.91 -7.58
C ALA A 156 -14.78 -4.94 -6.06
N HIS A 157 -15.27 -3.84 -5.52
CA HIS A 157 -15.60 -3.68 -4.11
C HIS A 157 -17.06 -3.27 -3.93
N SER A 158 -17.57 -3.33 -2.72
CA SER A 158 -18.96 -3.01 -2.41
C SER A 158 -19.27 -1.49 -2.42
N TRP A 159 -18.24 -0.63 -2.46
CA TRP A 159 -18.38 0.83 -2.31
C TRP A 159 -18.24 1.65 -3.59
N GLY A 160 -18.13 1.05 -4.74
CA GLY A 160 -18.21 1.72 -6.04
C GLY A 160 -16.86 2.03 -6.71
N GLN A 161 -15.82 2.47 -6.00
CA GLN A 161 -14.46 2.56 -6.54
C GLN A 161 -13.85 1.15 -6.55
N SER A 162 -13.33 0.69 -7.69
CA SER A 162 -12.65 -0.60 -7.80
C SER A 162 -11.15 -0.45 -7.67
N SER A 163 -10.46 -1.43 -7.13
CA SER A 163 -9.00 -1.54 -7.30
C SER A 163 -8.69 -2.00 -8.73
N THR A 164 -7.53 -1.58 -9.27
CA THR A 164 -7.08 -1.98 -10.60
C THR A 164 -5.86 -2.89 -10.49
N ILE A 165 -5.84 -4.00 -11.23
CA ILE A 165 -4.75 -4.96 -11.22
C ILE A 165 -4.27 -5.19 -12.66
N VAL A 166 -2.96 -5.01 -12.88
CA VAL A 166 -2.27 -5.39 -14.13
C VAL A 166 -1.39 -6.60 -13.84
N LYS A 167 -1.48 -7.63 -14.69
CA LYS A 167 -0.76 -8.89 -14.54
C LYS A 167 0.11 -9.18 -15.74
N PHE A 168 1.40 -9.40 -15.51
CA PHE A 168 2.30 -10.08 -16.44
C PHE A 168 2.35 -11.55 -16.06
N ALA A 169 2.03 -12.44 -16.97
CA ALA A 169 1.93 -13.85 -16.67
C ALA A 169 3.27 -14.50 -16.28
N GLY A 170 4.39 -13.94 -16.76
CA GLY A 170 5.69 -14.59 -16.63
C GLY A 170 5.84 -15.80 -17.56
N ARG A 171 7.06 -16.31 -17.70
CA ARG A 171 7.33 -17.56 -18.43
C ARG A 171 6.97 -18.79 -17.60
N ASP A 172 7.26 -18.77 -16.30
CA ASP A 172 6.78 -19.76 -15.34
C ASP A 172 5.58 -19.19 -14.58
N THR A 173 4.39 -19.46 -15.10
CA THR A 173 3.12 -19.00 -14.53
C THR A 173 2.78 -19.65 -13.18
N SER A 174 3.52 -20.70 -12.79
CA SER A 174 3.33 -21.41 -11.51
C SER A 174 4.20 -20.85 -10.39
N ALA A 175 5.17 -19.97 -10.69
CA ALA A 175 6.03 -19.35 -9.70
C ALA A 175 5.26 -18.34 -8.82
N PRO A 176 5.74 -18.05 -7.60
CA PRO A 176 5.16 -16.99 -6.78
C PRO A 176 5.22 -15.62 -7.47
N VAL A 177 4.13 -14.84 -7.33
CA VAL A 177 4.01 -13.51 -7.93
C VAL A 177 4.77 -12.45 -7.13
N THR A 178 5.41 -11.52 -7.84
CA THR A 178 5.96 -10.28 -7.27
C THR A 178 4.96 -9.16 -7.51
N ILE A 179 4.65 -8.35 -6.50
CA ILE A 179 3.60 -7.32 -6.57
C ILE A 179 4.17 -5.96 -6.20
N LEU A 180 3.80 -4.93 -6.95
CA LEU A 180 3.97 -3.53 -6.61
C LEU A 180 2.61 -2.91 -6.38
N GLY A 181 2.45 -2.13 -5.33
CA GLY A 181 1.21 -1.46 -4.94
C GLY A 181 1.36 0.05 -4.80
N ALA A 182 0.23 0.73 -4.91
CA ALA A 182 -0.01 2.13 -4.59
C ALA A 182 -1.50 2.31 -4.34
N HIS A 183 -1.94 3.27 -3.52
CA HIS A 183 -3.37 3.55 -3.46
C HIS A 183 -3.77 4.68 -4.41
N MET A 184 -5.01 4.61 -4.89
CA MET A 184 -5.52 5.58 -5.87
C MET A 184 -6.43 6.63 -5.27
N ASP A 185 -7.00 6.36 -4.11
CA ASP A 185 -7.93 7.28 -3.47
C ASP A 185 -7.21 8.47 -2.81
N SER A 186 -7.97 9.43 -2.37
CA SER A 186 -7.51 10.59 -1.62
C SER A 186 -8.65 11.13 -0.79
N ILE A 187 -8.35 11.76 0.34
CA ILE A 187 -9.35 12.27 1.27
C ILE A 187 -9.13 13.74 1.62
N ASN A 188 -10.23 14.42 1.91
CA ASN A 188 -10.23 15.66 2.69
C ASN A 188 -10.96 15.37 4.00
N LEU A 189 -10.25 15.23 5.09
CA LEU A 189 -10.83 14.87 6.39
C LEU A 189 -11.90 15.85 6.88
N SER A 190 -11.86 17.11 6.43
CA SER A 190 -12.89 18.09 6.79
C SER A 190 -14.22 17.85 6.05
N SER A 191 -14.17 17.26 4.85
CA SER A 191 -15.34 17.00 4.00
C SER A 191 -15.04 15.84 3.03
N PRO A 192 -15.03 14.57 3.49
CA PRO A 192 -14.51 13.45 2.71
C PRO A 192 -15.22 13.21 1.37
N THR A 193 -16.57 13.29 1.35
CA THR A 193 -17.37 12.97 0.16
C THR A 193 -17.42 14.08 -0.87
N SER A 194 -17.28 15.34 -0.47
CA SER A 194 -17.51 16.51 -1.34
C SER A 194 -16.40 17.54 -1.34
N GLY A 195 -15.49 17.51 -0.34
CA GLY A 195 -14.36 18.40 -0.24
C GLY A 195 -13.33 18.15 -1.32
N ARG A 196 -12.64 19.19 -1.73
CA ARG A 196 -11.50 19.09 -2.63
C ARG A 196 -10.34 18.34 -1.95
N ALA A 197 -9.87 17.26 -2.56
CA ALA A 197 -8.70 16.50 -2.16
C ALA A 197 -7.85 16.19 -3.40
N PRO A 198 -6.92 17.04 -3.79
CA PRO A 198 -6.05 16.78 -4.93
C PRO A 198 -5.24 15.50 -4.77
N GLY A 199 -4.82 15.18 -3.53
CA GLY A 199 -4.04 14.00 -3.23
C GLY A 199 -2.85 13.89 -4.19
N ALA A 200 -2.06 14.98 -4.28
CA ALA A 200 -1.00 15.01 -5.29
C ALA A 200 0.15 14.10 -4.89
N ASP A 201 0.48 14.14 -3.61
CA ASP A 201 1.52 13.31 -3.04
C ASP A 201 0.93 12.02 -2.47
N ASP A 202 -0.11 12.16 -1.69
CA ASP A 202 -0.85 11.10 -1.00
C ASP A 202 -2.14 10.70 -1.79
N ASP A 203 -2.18 9.58 -2.51
CA ASP A 203 -1.02 8.88 -3.09
C ASP A 203 -1.05 9.00 -4.61
N GLY A 204 -1.09 10.25 -5.08
CA GLY A 204 -0.97 10.52 -6.50
C GLY A 204 0.43 10.17 -7.03
N THR A 205 1.48 10.41 -6.22
CA THR A 205 2.86 10.16 -6.64
C THR A 205 3.18 8.68 -6.78
N GLY A 206 2.82 7.83 -5.82
CA GLY A 206 2.99 6.39 -5.93
C GLY A 206 2.17 5.81 -7.09
N THR A 207 0.90 6.24 -7.21
CA THR A 207 0.05 5.85 -8.34
C THR A 207 0.71 6.14 -9.70
N VAL A 208 1.27 7.34 -9.93
CA VAL A 208 1.89 7.66 -11.22
C VAL A 208 3.28 7.04 -11.39
N ASN A 209 4.00 6.77 -10.31
CA ASN A 209 5.23 5.99 -10.36
C ASN A 209 4.98 4.60 -10.91
N LEU A 210 3.91 3.93 -10.46
CA LEU A 210 3.54 2.62 -11.00
C LEU A 210 3.09 2.69 -12.45
N ILE A 211 2.31 3.71 -12.86
CA ILE A 211 1.90 3.90 -14.27
C ILE A 211 3.13 4.09 -15.16
N GLU A 212 4.08 4.92 -14.77
CA GLU A 212 5.30 5.18 -15.55
C GLU A 212 6.22 3.95 -15.59
N THR A 213 6.33 3.22 -14.47
CA THR A 213 7.06 1.95 -14.40
C THR A 213 6.48 0.92 -15.37
N LEU A 214 5.15 0.74 -15.35
CA LEU A 214 4.44 -0.14 -16.28
C LEU A 214 4.73 0.25 -17.73
N ARG A 215 4.61 1.55 -18.06
CA ARG A 215 4.89 2.08 -19.40
C ARG A 215 6.33 1.76 -19.84
N ALA A 216 7.30 1.98 -18.96
CA ALA A 216 8.71 1.76 -19.28
C ALA A 216 9.02 0.27 -19.51
N LEU A 217 8.49 -0.63 -18.69
CA LEU A 217 8.65 -2.08 -18.84
C LEU A 217 8.02 -2.57 -20.17
N VAL A 218 6.79 -2.13 -20.46
CA VAL A 218 6.05 -2.49 -21.68
C VAL A 218 6.76 -1.97 -22.93
N ALA A 219 7.24 -0.72 -22.91
CA ALA A 219 7.99 -0.11 -24.02
C ALA A 219 9.32 -0.81 -24.27
N ALA A 220 9.99 -1.25 -23.21
CA ALA A 220 11.23 -2.02 -23.30
C ALA A 220 11.03 -3.47 -23.77
N GLY A 221 9.79 -3.93 -23.91
CA GLY A 221 9.48 -5.32 -24.24
C GLY A 221 9.88 -6.29 -23.12
N PHE A 222 9.85 -5.85 -21.87
CA PHE A 222 10.22 -6.70 -20.73
C PHE A 222 9.26 -7.87 -20.58
N THR A 223 9.80 -9.07 -20.51
CA THR A 223 9.06 -10.30 -20.30
C THR A 223 9.62 -11.01 -19.07
N PRO A 224 8.92 -10.98 -17.94
CA PRO A 224 9.41 -11.57 -16.69
C PRO A 224 9.50 -13.10 -16.78
N ALA A 225 10.42 -13.70 -16.02
CA ALA A 225 10.49 -15.15 -15.87
C ALA A 225 9.37 -15.65 -14.96
N THR A 226 9.06 -14.91 -13.90
CA THR A 226 7.99 -15.22 -12.95
C THR A 226 6.88 -14.16 -12.98
N PRO A 227 5.66 -14.44 -12.49
CA PRO A 227 4.56 -13.48 -12.53
C PRO A 227 4.90 -12.15 -11.84
N LEU A 228 4.44 -11.05 -12.45
CA LEU A 228 4.59 -9.68 -11.94
C LEU A 228 3.24 -8.99 -11.99
N GLU A 229 2.85 -8.33 -10.92
CA GLU A 229 1.60 -7.59 -10.86
C GLU A 229 1.80 -6.14 -10.37
N PHE A 230 0.94 -5.25 -10.88
CA PHE A 230 0.82 -3.86 -10.43
C PHE A 230 -0.58 -3.66 -9.90
N HIS A 231 -0.70 -3.17 -8.69
CA HIS A 231 -1.97 -2.95 -8.01
C HIS A 231 -2.15 -1.47 -7.68
N TRP A 232 -3.32 -0.92 -8.00
CA TRP A 232 -3.78 0.39 -7.53
C TRP A 232 -4.97 0.14 -6.63
N TYR A 233 -4.81 0.36 -5.35
CA TYR A 233 -5.83 0.05 -4.35
C TYR A 233 -6.83 1.16 -4.19
N SER A 234 -8.05 0.78 -3.85
CA SER A 234 -9.18 1.65 -3.54
C SER A 234 -9.39 1.68 -2.04
N GLY A 235 -9.65 2.85 -1.46
CA GLY A 235 -10.12 2.96 -0.07
C GLY A 235 -9.04 2.69 0.97
N GLU A 236 -7.79 2.97 0.66
CA GLU A 236 -6.70 2.98 1.66
C GLU A 236 -7.06 3.91 2.80
N GLU A 237 -7.42 5.15 2.45
CA GLU A 237 -7.85 6.24 3.32
C GLU A 237 -9.09 5.90 4.19
N GLY A 238 -9.78 4.83 3.86
CA GLY A 238 -10.91 4.30 4.61
C GLY A 238 -10.56 3.19 5.60
N GLY A 239 -9.27 2.92 5.83
CA GLY A 239 -8.77 1.85 6.70
C GLY A 239 -8.30 0.63 5.93
N LEU A 240 -7.47 0.84 4.91
CA LEU A 240 -6.78 -0.17 4.10
C LEU A 240 -7.72 -1.14 3.40
N LEU A 241 -8.91 -0.66 3.00
CA LEU A 241 -10.02 -1.50 2.54
C LEU A 241 -9.67 -2.36 1.32
N GLY A 242 -9.13 -1.73 0.28
CA GLY A 242 -8.89 -2.39 -1.01
C GLY A 242 -7.73 -3.37 -0.96
N SER A 243 -6.62 -2.99 -0.37
CA SER A 243 -5.46 -3.85 -0.22
C SER A 243 -5.76 -5.05 0.66
N ASN A 244 -6.49 -4.85 1.77
CA ASN A 244 -6.87 -5.93 2.67
C ASN A 244 -7.82 -6.92 1.96
N ALA A 245 -8.80 -6.41 1.18
CA ALA A 245 -9.69 -7.27 0.40
C ALA A 245 -8.96 -8.08 -0.67
N VAL A 246 -7.99 -7.47 -1.37
CA VAL A 246 -7.18 -8.16 -2.38
C VAL A 246 -6.26 -9.19 -1.71
N ALA A 247 -5.54 -8.83 -0.66
CA ALA A 247 -4.65 -9.71 0.08
C ALA A 247 -5.42 -10.91 0.68
N ALA A 248 -6.59 -10.67 1.29
CA ALA A 248 -7.48 -11.71 1.77
C ALA A 248 -7.92 -12.67 0.66
N ASN A 249 -8.30 -12.13 -0.50
CA ASN A 249 -8.69 -12.94 -1.66
C ASN A 249 -7.53 -13.81 -2.14
N TYR A 250 -6.30 -13.27 -2.20
CA TYR A 250 -5.12 -14.03 -2.60
C TYR A 250 -4.80 -15.15 -1.60
N ALA A 251 -4.84 -14.84 -0.30
CA ALA A 251 -4.63 -15.84 0.75
C ALA A 251 -5.69 -16.96 0.68
N ASN A 252 -6.97 -16.60 0.55
CA ASN A 252 -8.07 -17.57 0.47
C ASN A 252 -7.99 -18.47 -0.76
N ASN A 253 -7.45 -17.95 -1.87
CA ASN A 253 -7.27 -18.72 -3.12
C ASN A 253 -5.89 -19.41 -3.21
N GLY A 254 -5.06 -19.35 -2.18
CA GLY A 254 -3.75 -19.98 -2.15
C GLY A 254 -2.76 -19.40 -3.17
N VAL A 255 -2.92 -18.14 -3.56
CA VAL A 255 -1.98 -17.44 -4.44
C VAL A 255 -0.68 -17.20 -3.69
N ARG A 256 0.41 -17.77 -4.20
CA ARG A 256 1.73 -17.60 -3.59
C ARG A 256 2.32 -16.27 -4.00
N VAL A 257 2.63 -15.41 -3.04
CA VAL A 257 3.28 -14.11 -3.27
C VAL A 257 4.73 -14.18 -2.79
N LYS A 258 5.66 -13.75 -3.65
CA LYS A 258 7.10 -13.73 -3.38
C LYS A 258 7.49 -12.52 -2.54
N ALA A 259 6.99 -11.36 -2.91
CA ALA A 259 7.26 -10.08 -2.28
C ALA A 259 6.21 -9.05 -2.71
N PHE A 260 5.94 -8.11 -1.82
CA PHE A 260 5.12 -6.93 -2.07
C PHE A 260 5.90 -5.66 -1.72
N MET A 261 5.87 -4.68 -2.60
CA MET A 261 6.41 -3.34 -2.36
C MET A 261 5.33 -2.29 -2.58
N GLU A 262 5.09 -1.49 -1.55
CA GLU A 262 4.22 -0.32 -1.62
C GLU A 262 4.99 0.91 -2.06
N LEU A 263 4.34 1.79 -2.82
CA LEU A 263 4.76 3.15 -3.08
C LEU A 263 3.64 4.08 -2.68
N ASP A 264 3.80 4.73 -1.56
CA ASP A 264 2.86 5.67 -0.99
C ASP A 264 3.66 6.90 -0.52
N MET A 265 3.26 8.08 -0.97
CA MET A 265 3.96 9.34 -0.75
C MET A 265 5.43 9.29 -1.20
N THR A 266 5.69 9.69 -2.42
CA THR A 266 7.01 9.58 -3.06
C THR A 266 7.50 10.89 -3.70
N GLY A 267 6.84 12.01 -3.42
CA GLY A 267 7.05 13.26 -4.14
C GLY A 267 7.55 14.43 -3.31
N TYR A 268 7.64 14.30 -2.01
CA TYR A 268 7.96 15.44 -1.15
C TYR A 268 9.17 15.16 -0.24
N PHE A 269 9.85 16.18 0.15
CA PHE A 269 10.72 16.24 1.32
C PHE A 269 10.75 17.68 1.85
N ARG A 270 10.85 17.79 3.17
CA ARG A 270 10.83 19.14 3.82
C ARG A 270 11.98 19.99 3.31
N PRO A 271 11.73 21.24 2.84
CA PRO A 271 12.80 22.15 2.47
C PRO A 271 13.84 22.34 3.58
N GLY A 272 15.10 22.05 3.26
CA GLY A 272 16.23 22.10 4.20
C GLY A 272 16.51 20.80 4.95
N SER A 273 15.68 19.76 4.83
CA SER A 273 16.02 18.42 5.29
C SER A 273 16.92 17.69 4.28
N THR A 274 17.47 16.56 4.70
CA THR A 274 18.22 15.68 3.80
C THR A 274 17.26 14.91 2.91
N GLU A 275 17.46 14.99 1.59
CA GLU A 275 16.71 14.20 0.62
C GLU A 275 17.17 12.73 0.68
N VAL A 276 16.25 11.81 0.99
CA VAL A 276 16.55 10.38 1.20
C VAL A 276 15.45 9.50 0.60
N VAL A 277 15.71 8.21 0.51
CA VAL A 277 14.67 7.17 0.54
C VAL A 277 14.66 6.62 1.94
N ALA A 278 13.56 6.78 2.67
CA ALA A 278 13.35 6.14 3.96
C ALA A 278 12.65 4.79 3.74
N LEU A 279 13.06 3.74 4.44
CA LEU A 279 12.37 2.45 4.40
C LEU A 279 11.59 2.30 5.69
N GLU A 280 10.28 2.08 5.55
CA GLU A 280 9.41 1.81 6.70
C GLU A 280 9.97 0.70 7.59
N ALA A 281 9.66 0.80 8.89
CA ALA A 281 10.19 -0.10 9.91
C ALA A 281 9.13 -1.03 10.52
N ASP A 282 7.84 -0.72 10.33
CA ASP A 282 6.69 -1.50 10.80
C ASP A 282 6.06 -2.32 9.66
N TYR A 283 5.46 -3.45 10.00
CA TYR A 283 4.74 -4.30 9.06
C TYR A 283 5.56 -4.64 7.81
N ILE A 284 6.87 -4.89 8.00
CA ILE A 284 7.82 -5.15 6.92
C ILE A 284 8.59 -6.47 7.15
N ASP A 285 9.12 -7.00 6.05
CA ASP A 285 10.12 -8.05 6.07
C ASP A 285 11.53 -7.46 6.04
N THR A 286 12.34 -7.75 7.05
CA THR A 286 13.69 -7.19 7.17
C THR A 286 14.62 -7.66 6.05
N GLY A 287 14.40 -8.85 5.49
CA GLY A 287 15.17 -9.34 4.34
C GLY A 287 14.82 -8.58 3.07
N LEU A 288 13.53 -8.26 2.87
CA LEU A 288 13.09 -7.42 1.75
C LEU A 288 13.60 -5.98 1.90
N ASN A 289 13.55 -5.39 3.09
CA ASN A 289 14.16 -4.07 3.34
C ASN A 289 15.67 -4.09 3.06
N ASN A 290 16.39 -5.15 3.43
CA ASN A 290 17.81 -5.29 3.11
C ASN A 290 18.08 -5.41 1.62
N PHE A 291 17.19 -6.07 0.86
CA PHE A 291 17.25 -6.09 -0.60
C PHE A 291 16.99 -4.68 -1.17
N LEU A 292 15.96 -3.97 -0.70
CA LEU A 292 15.65 -2.62 -1.17
C LEU A 292 16.74 -1.61 -0.85
N LYS A 293 17.46 -1.73 0.26
CA LYS A 293 18.68 -0.92 0.52
C LYS A 293 19.71 -1.08 -0.60
N GLN A 294 19.92 -2.30 -1.07
CA GLN A 294 20.83 -2.55 -2.18
C GLN A 294 20.28 -1.99 -3.50
N VAL A 295 18.98 -2.12 -3.75
CA VAL A 295 18.31 -1.55 -4.93
C VAL A 295 18.47 -0.03 -4.95
N VAL A 296 18.13 0.66 -3.87
CA VAL A 296 18.27 2.12 -3.75
C VAL A 296 19.73 2.54 -4.01
N THR A 297 20.68 1.91 -3.33
CA THR A 297 22.11 2.24 -3.48
C THR A 297 22.62 2.01 -4.89
N THR A 298 22.08 1.01 -5.61
CA THR A 298 22.56 0.61 -6.94
C THR A 298 21.95 1.47 -8.05
N TYR A 299 20.68 1.89 -7.92
CA TYR A 299 19.90 2.42 -9.04
C TYR A 299 19.42 3.85 -8.87
N THR A 300 19.55 4.43 -7.69
CA THR A 300 19.13 5.81 -7.41
C THR A 300 20.31 6.71 -7.06
N ARG A 301 20.08 8.03 -7.06
CA ARG A 301 21.04 9.01 -6.57
C ARG A 301 20.90 9.30 -5.07
N LEU A 302 19.82 8.79 -4.44
CA LEU A 302 19.47 9.13 -3.08
C LEU A 302 20.13 8.20 -2.07
N PRO A 303 20.55 8.71 -0.92
CA PRO A 303 20.91 7.88 0.21
C PRO A 303 19.67 7.15 0.73
N VAL A 304 19.86 5.95 1.26
CA VAL A 304 18.82 5.16 1.91
C VAL A 304 19.00 5.15 3.42
N THR A 305 17.92 5.27 4.14
CA THR A 305 17.88 5.15 5.61
C THR A 305 16.71 4.29 6.06
N MET A 306 16.71 3.87 7.31
CA MET A 306 15.50 3.34 7.94
C MET A 306 14.66 4.50 8.44
N ASP A 307 13.35 4.37 8.33
CA ASP A 307 12.44 5.31 8.95
C ASP A 307 12.23 5.00 10.44
N THR A 308 11.57 5.92 11.13
CA THR A 308 11.00 5.70 12.44
C THR A 308 9.73 4.87 12.28
N PRO A 309 9.49 3.83 13.11
CA PRO A 309 8.23 3.10 13.05
C PRO A 309 7.01 4.01 13.12
N CYS A 310 6.03 3.81 12.26
CA CYS A 310 4.73 4.48 12.33
C CYS A 310 4.02 4.19 13.66
N GLY A 311 4.21 2.99 14.19
CA GLY A 311 3.51 2.52 15.39
C GLY A 311 2.09 2.00 15.09
N TYR A 312 1.70 1.94 13.83
CA TYR A 312 0.43 1.43 13.34
C TYR A 312 0.55 0.98 11.88
N ALA A 313 -0.48 0.37 11.34
CA ALA A 313 -0.57 -0.03 9.93
C ALA A 313 -0.81 1.20 9.05
N CYS A 314 0.27 1.86 8.65
CA CYS A 314 0.24 3.20 8.07
C CYS A 314 0.05 3.25 6.55
N SER A 315 0.08 2.11 5.86
CA SER A 315 -0.28 2.01 4.45
C SER A 315 -0.54 0.55 4.03
N ASP A 316 -0.84 0.34 2.77
CA ASP A 316 -1.30 -0.91 2.16
C ASP A 316 -0.31 -2.09 2.30
N HIS A 317 0.98 -1.84 2.56
CA HIS A 317 1.97 -2.89 2.86
C HIS A 317 1.56 -3.70 4.10
N ALA A 318 0.92 -3.07 5.09
CA ALA A 318 0.46 -3.74 6.30
C ALA A 318 -0.64 -4.77 6.01
N SER A 319 -1.49 -4.54 5.01
CA SER A 319 -2.49 -5.50 4.56
C SER A 319 -1.87 -6.81 4.09
N TRP A 320 -0.79 -6.75 3.31
CA TRP A 320 -0.10 -7.94 2.83
C TRP A 320 0.73 -8.62 3.92
N PHE A 321 1.38 -7.82 4.78
CA PHE A 321 2.09 -8.33 5.94
C PHE A 321 1.21 -9.19 6.85
N LYS A 322 -0.03 -8.77 7.06
CA LYS A 322 -1.06 -9.48 7.84
C LYS A 322 -1.29 -10.92 7.37
N TYR A 323 -1.01 -11.22 6.10
CA TYR A 323 -1.11 -12.56 5.51
C TYR A 323 0.25 -13.28 5.40
N GLY A 324 1.28 -12.79 6.10
CA GLY A 324 2.61 -13.41 6.13
C GLY A 324 3.41 -13.24 4.85
N ILE A 325 3.07 -12.25 4.02
CA ILE A 325 3.78 -11.92 2.79
C ILE A 325 4.96 -11.00 3.15
N PRO A 326 6.17 -11.23 2.58
CA PRO A 326 7.27 -10.29 2.71
C PRO A 326 6.92 -8.93 2.07
N THR A 327 6.90 -7.88 2.88
CA THR A 327 6.50 -6.52 2.47
C THR A 327 7.60 -5.51 2.74
N SER A 328 7.58 -4.42 2.00
CA SER A 328 8.39 -3.22 2.24
C SER A 328 7.73 -2.00 1.63
N MET A 329 8.01 -0.83 2.19
CA MET A 329 7.54 0.46 1.70
C MET A 329 8.71 1.45 1.72
N PRO A 330 9.27 1.81 0.56
CA PRO A 330 10.13 2.97 0.44
C PRO A 330 9.29 4.25 0.49
N PHE A 331 9.64 5.14 1.40
CA PHE A 331 8.92 6.36 1.74
C PHE A 331 9.76 7.60 1.41
N GLU A 332 9.11 8.72 1.13
CA GLU A 332 9.72 9.93 0.59
C GLU A 332 10.72 10.63 1.52
N ALA A 333 10.56 10.50 2.81
CA ALA A 333 11.40 11.15 3.82
C ALA A 333 11.38 10.37 5.13
N VAL A 334 12.28 10.68 6.04
CA VAL A 334 12.13 10.25 7.44
C VAL A 334 10.92 10.95 8.04
N THR A 335 10.05 10.19 8.71
CA THR A 335 8.83 10.67 9.40
C THR A 335 9.06 11.97 10.15
N GLY A 336 8.18 12.93 9.92
CA GLY A 336 8.27 14.30 10.41
C GLY A 336 8.99 15.26 9.44
N ASN A 337 9.58 14.76 8.34
CA ASN A 337 10.07 15.55 7.20
C ASN A 337 9.26 15.30 5.92
N ASP A 338 8.27 14.45 6.00
CA ASP A 338 7.25 14.13 5.00
C ASP A 338 6.25 15.28 4.79
N ASN A 339 5.34 15.10 3.85
CA ASN A 339 4.34 16.09 3.46
C ASN A 339 3.34 16.37 4.60
N PRO A 340 3.33 17.54 5.22
CA PRO A 340 2.41 17.88 6.31
C PRO A 340 1.01 18.33 5.81
N ARG A 341 0.72 18.23 4.51
CA ARG A 341 -0.52 18.75 3.89
C ARG A 341 -1.43 17.68 3.36
N ILE A 342 -1.11 16.42 3.58
CA ILE A 342 -1.95 15.29 3.23
C ILE A 342 -3.35 15.41 3.84
N HIS A 343 -4.29 14.65 3.35
CA HIS A 343 -5.69 14.61 3.80
C HIS A 343 -6.40 15.98 3.76
N SER A 344 -5.97 16.86 2.85
CA SER A 344 -6.51 18.22 2.71
C SER A 344 -6.53 18.71 1.26
N SER A 345 -7.17 19.85 1.04
CA SER A 345 -7.13 20.54 -0.26
C SER A 345 -5.77 21.16 -0.60
N SER A 346 -4.82 21.10 0.31
CA SER A 346 -3.49 21.72 0.15
C SER A 346 -2.42 20.74 -0.31
N ASP A 347 -2.72 19.44 -0.42
CA ASP A 347 -1.83 18.45 -1.02
C ASP A 347 -1.83 18.62 -2.55
N THR A 348 -0.91 19.42 -3.04
CA THR A 348 -0.82 19.84 -4.44
C THR A 348 0.60 19.77 -4.96
N ILE A 349 0.76 19.60 -6.28
CA ILE A 349 2.07 19.63 -6.97
C ILE A 349 2.78 20.98 -6.86
N SER A 350 2.11 22.03 -6.43
CA SER A 350 2.68 23.38 -6.30
C SER A 350 3.18 23.69 -4.89
N GLN A 351 3.03 22.77 -3.95
CA GLN A 351 3.52 23.00 -2.59
C GLN A 351 5.06 23.03 -2.53
N SER A 352 5.58 23.85 -1.62
CA SER A 352 7.03 23.88 -1.37
C SER A 352 7.50 22.55 -0.78
N GLY A 353 8.48 21.92 -1.40
CA GLY A 353 9.01 20.61 -1.04
C GLY A 353 8.61 19.51 -2.03
N PHE A 354 7.57 19.69 -2.85
CA PHE A 354 7.23 18.75 -3.92
C PHE A 354 8.32 18.75 -5.01
N SER A 355 8.79 17.58 -5.41
CA SER A 355 9.90 17.43 -6.35
C SER A 355 9.72 16.23 -7.29
N TRP A 356 9.56 16.54 -8.59
CA TRP A 356 9.53 15.51 -9.63
C TRP A 356 10.85 14.72 -9.75
N ALA A 357 11.97 15.36 -9.47
CA ALA A 357 13.28 14.70 -9.48
C ALA A 357 13.42 13.71 -8.33
N HIS A 358 12.75 13.98 -7.22
CA HIS A 358 12.65 13.08 -6.08
C HIS A 358 11.74 11.89 -6.41
N SER A 359 10.50 12.15 -6.81
CA SER A 359 9.53 11.12 -7.18
C SER A 359 10.05 10.17 -8.28
N LEU A 360 10.85 10.67 -9.22
CA LEU A 360 11.45 9.84 -10.26
C LEU A 360 12.38 8.75 -9.68
N GLU A 361 13.02 8.98 -8.54
CA GLU A 361 13.88 7.97 -7.91
C GLU A 361 13.07 6.75 -7.45
N PHE A 362 11.81 6.95 -7.03
CA PHE A 362 10.92 5.86 -6.66
C PHE A 362 10.44 5.05 -7.87
N ALA A 363 10.20 5.69 -9.00
CA ALA A 363 9.95 4.96 -10.26
C ALA A 363 11.16 4.10 -10.67
N LYS A 364 12.40 4.56 -10.39
CA LYS A 364 13.61 3.74 -10.61
C LYS A 364 13.64 2.53 -9.68
N ILE A 365 13.29 2.72 -8.41
CA ILE A 365 13.18 1.63 -7.43
C ILE A 365 12.15 0.61 -7.91
N ALA A 366 10.99 1.07 -8.38
CA ALA A 366 9.92 0.20 -8.89
C ALA A 366 10.35 -0.62 -10.11
N VAL A 367 11.05 0.00 -11.07
CA VAL A 367 11.63 -0.73 -12.22
C VAL A 367 12.64 -1.78 -11.74
N ALA A 368 13.54 -1.40 -10.84
CA ALA A 368 14.57 -2.30 -10.33
C ALA A 368 13.96 -3.47 -9.54
N PHE A 369 13.01 -3.20 -8.65
CA PHE A 369 12.29 -4.23 -7.90
C PHE A 369 11.62 -5.23 -8.84
N ALA A 370 10.86 -4.74 -9.83
CA ALA A 370 10.19 -5.58 -10.81
C ALA A 370 11.18 -6.46 -11.58
N VAL A 371 12.24 -5.88 -12.13
CA VAL A 371 13.20 -6.60 -12.98
C VAL A 371 14.05 -7.57 -12.19
N GLU A 372 14.62 -7.14 -11.05
CA GLU A 372 15.51 -7.98 -10.24
C GLU A 372 14.79 -9.20 -9.64
N LEU A 373 13.54 -9.05 -9.25
CA LEU A 373 12.81 -10.14 -8.61
C LEU A 373 12.09 -11.06 -9.59
N THR A 374 11.97 -10.68 -10.87
CA THR A 374 11.19 -11.48 -11.83
C THR A 374 11.97 -11.91 -13.08
N SER A 375 13.27 -11.61 -13.19
CA SER A 375 14.12 -12.02 -14.33
C SER A 375 14.54 -13.47 -14.31
#